data_d0c1066cabba4c2789e81ea5b9bf8fb0
#
_entry.id   d0c1066cabba4c2789e81ea5b9bf8fb0
#
_cell.length_a   1.000
_cell.length_b   1.000
_cell.length_c   1.000
_cell.angle_alpha   90.00
_cell.angle_beta   90.00
_cell.angle_gamma   90.00
#
_symmetry.space_group_name_H-M   'P 1'
#
loop_
_entity.id
_entity.type
_entity.pdbx_description
1 polymer ?
#
loop_
_entity_poly.entity_id
_entity_poly.type
_entity_poly.pdbx_seq_one_letter_code
_entity_poly.pdbx_strand_id
1 'polypeptide(L)' 'MATVFVIACQDLGVDCPFAAKGANHEEVIERCADHGRAEHNMRSFPQEMYAKMRAAIKTEDDPA' A
#
# COMPACT_ATOMS: atom_id res chain seq x y z
N MET A 1 1.50 20.11 -9.02
CA MET A 1 1.38 18.67 -9.34
C MET A 1 2.36 17.88 -8.51
N ALA A 2 1.88 16.90 -7.81
CA ALA A 2 2.72 16.03 -6.99
C ALA A 2 2.50 14.59 -7.39
N THR A 3 3.56 13.79 -7.36
CA THR A 3 3.45 12.36 -7.60
C THR A 3 3.09 11.69 -6.29
N VAL A 4 2.04 10.87 -6.31
CA VAL A 4 1.69 10.04 -5.16
C VAL A 4 1.93 8.57 -5.50
N PHE A 5 2.32 7.82 -4.49
CA PHE A 5 2.52 6.38 -4.61
C PHE A 5 1.29 5.67 -4.07
N VAL A 6 0.85 4.63 -4.78
CA VAL A 6 -0.40 3.93 -4.45
C VAL A 6 -0.15 2.43 -4.40
N ILE A 7 -0.69 1.79 -3.38
CA ILE A 7 -0.73 0.33 -3.30
C ILE A 7 -2.19 -0.08 -3.17
N ALA A 8 -2.69 -0.83 -4.15
CA ALA A 8 -4.05 -1.38 -4.08
C ALA A 8 -4.02 -2.69 -3.30
N CYS A 9 -4.90 -2.80 -2.31
CA CYS A 9 -4.98 -4.00 -1.48
C CYS A 9 -5.26 -5.25 -2.33
N GLN A 10 -6.07 -5.12 -3.37
CA GLN A 10 -6.37 -6.22 -4.29
C GLN A 10 -5.13 -6.78 -4.97
N ASP A 11 -4.15 -5.94 -5.25
CA ASP A 11 -2.91 -6.36 -5.90
C ASP A 11 -2.05 -7.24 -5.00
N LEU A 12 -2.35 -7.24 -3.71
CA LEU A 12 -1.66 -8.09 -2.75
C LEU A 12 -2.36 -9.43 -2.51
N GLY A 13 -3.40 -9.70 -3.29
CA GLY A 13 -4.16 -10.94 -3.16
C GLY A 13 -5.24 -10.89 -2.08
N VAL A 14 -5.58 -9.71 -1.60
CA VAL A 14 -6.61 -9.52 -0.58
C VAL A 14 -7.87 -8.97 -1.26
N ASP A 15 -9.01 -9.55 -0.93
CA ASP A 15 -10.29 -9.09 -1.47
C ASP A 15 -10.77 -7.85 -0.72
N CYS A 16 -10.22 -6.69 -1.11
CA CYS A 16 -10.49 -5.44 -0.42
C CYS A 16 -10.36 -4.29 -1.41
N PRO A 17 -11.31 -3.35 -1.44
CA PRO A 17 -11.26 -2.21 -2.37
C PRO A 17 -10.33 -1.09 -1.90
N PHE A 18 -9.69 -1.22 -0.76
CA PHE A 18 -8.84 -0.18 -0.22
C PHE A 18 -7.58 0.02 -1.06
N ALA A 19 -7.18 1.28 -1.20
CA ALA A 19 -5.90 1.63 -1.80
C ALA A 19 -5.18 2.62 -0.88
N ALA A 20 -3.95 2.30 -0.52
CA ALA A 20 -3.12 3.19 0.28
C ALA A 20 -2.43 4.19 -0.62
N LYS A 21 -2.29 5.44 -0.16
CA LYS A 21 -1.58 6.48 -0.89
C LYS A 21 -0.55 7.13 0.03
N GLY A 22 0.57 7.52 -0.54
CA GLY A 22 1.63 8.17 0.21
C GLY A 22 2.52 9.01 -0.67
N ALA A 23 3.27 9.91 -0.06
CA ALA A 23 4.17 10.82 -0.77
C ALA A 23 5.48 10.15 -1.19
N ASN A 24 5.80 9.02 -0.59
CA ASN A 24 7.00 8.25 -0.93
C ASN A 24 6.73 6.76 -0.68
N HIS A 25 7.71 5.92 -1.03
CA HIS A 25 7.56 4.47 -0.90
C HIS A 25 7.31 4.04 0.54
N GLU A 26 8.06 4.61 1.47
CA GLU A 26 7.93 4.25 2.89
C GLU A 26 6.55 4.59 3.44
N GLU A 27 6.07 5.77 3.11
CA GLU A 27 4.77 6.22 3.60
C GLU A 27 3.64 5.36 3.09
N VAL A 28 3.66 5.02 1.80
CA VAL A 28 2.59 4.20 1.22
C VAL A 28 2.63 2.79 1.78
N ILE A 29 3.81 2.24 2.02
CA ILE A 29 3.96 0.91 2.62
C ILE A 29 3.45 0.92 4.05
N GLU A 30 3.79 1.95 4.83
CA GLU A 30 3.29 2.08 6.20
C GLU A 30 1.78 2.15 6.25
N ARG A 31 1.19 2.95 5.39
CA ARG A 31 -0.28 3.08 5.35
C ARG A 31 -0.95 1.78 4.95
N CYS A 32 -0.36 1.07 4.00
CA CYS A 32 -0.87 -0.24 3.61
C CYS A 32 -0.77 -1.23 4.76
N ALA A 33 0.36 -1.21 5.47
CA ALA A 33 0.56 -2.09 6.63
C ALA A 33 -0.42 -1.76 7.76
N ASP A 34 -0.64 -0.48 8.03
CA ASP A 34 -1.61 -0.05 9.03
C ASP A 34 -3.00 -0.54 8.70
N HIS A 35 -3.40 -0.44 7.44
CA HIS A 35 -4.68 -0.97 6.99
C HIS A 35 -4.76 -2.48 7.22
N GLY A 36 -3.70 -3.20 6.86
CA GLY A 36 -3.66 -4.65 7.05
C GLY A 36 -3.82 -5.03 8.52
N ARG A 37 -3.17 -4.29 9.41
CA ARG A 37 -3.30 -4.55 10.85
C ARG A 37 -4.70 -4.24 11.37
N ALA A 38 -5.30 -3.14 10.91
CA ALA A 38 -6.59 -2.69 11.41
C ALA A 38 -7.76 -3.49 10.83
N GLU A 39 -7.70 -3.80 9.54
CA GLU A 39 -8.86 -4.38 8.83
C GLU A 39 -8.71 -5.87 8.56
N HIS A 40 -7.48 -6.36 8.46
CA HIS A 40 -7.23 -7.76 8.13
C HIS A 40 -6.55 -8.53 9.26
N ASN A 41 -6.43 -7.90 10.43
CA ASN A 41 -5.90 -8.51 11.64
C ASN A 41 -4.49 -9.10 11.46
N MET A 42 -3.69 -8.48 10.62
CA MET A 42 -2.32 -8.93 10.37
C MET A 42 -1.39 -8.36 11.42
N ARG A 43 -0.78 -9.22 12.22
CA ARG A 43 0.08 -8.77 13.33
C ARG A 43 1.51 -8.51 12.90
N SER A 44 1.97 -9.21 11.87
CA SER A 44 3.32 -9.04 11.36
C SER A 44 3.32 -9.25 9.86
N PHE A 45 4.31 -8.66 9.20
CA PHE A 45 4.43 -8.74 7.76
C PHE A 45 5.76 -9.41 7.45
N PRO A 46 5.76 -10.59 6.80
CA PRO A 46 7.00 -11.21 6.36
C PRO A 46 7.64 -10.40 5.23
N GLN A 47 8.92 -10.63 5.00
CA GLN A 47 9.64 -9.92 3.93
C GLN A 47 8.97 -10.10 2.57
N GLU A 48 8.38 -11.26 2.33
CA GLU A 48 7.67 -11.52 1.08
C GLU A 48 6.51 -10.54 0.87
N MET A 49 5.82 -10.20 1.94
CA MET A 49 4.71 -9.24 1.86
C MET A 49 5.23 -7.86 1.51
N TYR A 50 6.33 -7.44 2.12
CA TYR A 50 6.94 -6.14 1.78
C TYR A 50 7.41 -6.12 0.33
N ALA A 51 7.96 -7.22 -0.16
CA ALA A 51 8.36 -7.32 -1.56
C ALA A 51 7.16 -7.20 -2.49
N LYS A 52 6.04 -7.82 -2.15
CA LYS A 52 4.80 -7.70 -2.91
C LYS A 52 4.29 -6.27 -2.89
N MET A 53 4.33 -5.61 -1.74
CA MET A 53 3.92 -4.22 -1.62
C MET A 53 4.74 -3.33 -2.53
N ARG A 54 6.05 -3.51 -2.53
CA ARG A 54 6.94 -2.72 -3.38
C ARG A 54 6.66 -2.96 -4.86
N ALA A 55 6.42 -4.21 -5.23
CA ALA A 55 6.10 -4.55 -6.62
C ALA A 55 4.74 -4.01 -7.05
N ALA A 56 3.83 -3.82 -6.10
CA ALA A 56 2.49 -3.33 -6.37
C ALA A 56 2.39 -1.80 -6.37
N ILE A 57 3.45 -1.09 -5.97
CA ILE A 57 3.43 0.37 -5.93
C ILE A 57 3.27 0.93 -7.32
N LYS A 58 2.26 1.77 -7.47
CA LYS A 58 2.00 2.51 -8.70
C LYS A 58 2.12 3.99 -8.41
N THR A 59 2.38 4.78 -9.43
CA THR A 59 2.45 6.22 -9.29
C THR A 59 1.26 6.86 -9.97
N GLU A 60 0.72 7.90 -9.34
CA GLU A 60 -0.35 8.70 -9.89
C GLU A 60 0.01 10.17 -9.77
N ASP A 61 -0.42 10.97 -10.74
CA ASP A 61 -0.27 12.42 -10.64
C ASP A 61 -1.47 12.96 -9.87
N ASP A 62 -1.17 13.67 -8.80
CA ASP A 62 -2.20 14.35 -8.02
C ASP A 62 -2.35 15.76 -8.56
N PRO A 63 -3.50 16.13 -9.11
CA PRO A 63 -3.69 17.46 -9.69
C PRO A 63 -3.92 18.54 -8.65
N ALA A 64 -4.02 18.19 -7.39
CA ALA A 64 -4.31 19.16 -6.34
C ALA A 64 -3.14 20.09 -6.01
#